data_55612ff24547f7c9d1b646d287dbbf3c
#
_entry.id   55612ff24547f7c9d1b646d287dbbf3c
#
_cell.length_a   1.000
_cell.length_b   1.000
_cell.length_c   1.000
_cell.angle_alpha   90.00
_cell.angle_beta   90.00
_cell.angle_gamma   90.00
#
_symmetry.space_group_name_H-M   'P 1'
#
loop_
_entity.id
_entity.type
_entity.pdbx_description
1 polymer ?
#
loop_
_entity_poly.entity_id
_entity_poly.type
_entity_poly.pdbx_seq_one_letter_code
_entity_poly.pdbx_strand_id
1 'polypeptide(L)'
;MTQRATVQSLLTVIITTSPTPSAPSTELISTILDSFHRHCPELTKCNVIVVFDGFDQIVPTARLKKGQVTPQQATAFTAYKKNVKDLILKQYHEDPVNVSFTQKTAIAEYGSPKHENAVDYTISQTIDQRATFIESSRRFGFGLAVRSALRVTKTSHVWVQQHDWAITADLPIQPLLQIMQIHESDPEAPIKYVCLAAVRMLSYATSAIVSEFPNLRDTSLALTRDYESPSHPGIKIPLTPMYFWHDKPHLASVAHYLERVFPTRLAMLRGDFIEDKIGQRARAQMKDGFWKKWATWLYYPDNGKTLCLRHLKGRTWEGTTRQADRAAMWRKKNENEAGKMIETEYVREVDGSHDVSLFSDEEDRGS
;
A
#
# COMPACT_ATOMS: atom_id res chain seq x y z
N MET A 1 -2.84 30.64 21.63
CA MET A 1 -2.80 29.15 21.69
C MET A 1 -3.09 28.62 20.30
N THR A 2 -2.09 28.15 19.57
CA THR A 2 -2.27 27.55 18.24
C THR A 2 -3.00 26.22 18.45
N GLN A 3 -4.18 26.09 17.88
CA GLN A 3 -4.98 24.87 17.95
C GLN A 3 -4.14 23.72 17.36
N ARG A 4 -3.87 22.68 18.14
CA ARG A 4 -3.12 21.49 17.66
C ARG A 4 -3.86 20.89 16.47
N ALA A 5 -3.16 20.73 15.35
CA ALA A 5 -3.72 20.07 14.19
C ALA A 5 -4.08 18.60 14.55
N THR A 6 -5.30 18.20 14.25
CA THR A 6 -5.76 16.82 14.48
C THR A 6 -5.31 15.91 13.36
N VAL A 7 -5.29 14.58 13.57
CA VAL A 7 -4.97 13.60 12.52
C VAL A 7 -5.90 13.81 11.31
N GLN A 8 -7.19 14.06 11.54
CA GLN A 8 -8.19 14.27 10.48
C GLN A 8 -7.90 15.49 9.59
N SER A 9 -7.33 16.55 10.17
CA SER A 9 -6.97 17.76 9.40
C SER A 9 -5.69 17.60 8.57
N LEU A 10 -4.87 16.61 8.89
CA LEU A 10 -3.56 16.39 8.29
C LEU A 10 -3.52 15.22 7.32
N LEU A 11 -4.41 14.24 7.49
CA LEU A 11 -4.33 12.93 6.84
C LEU A 11 -5.60 12.57 6.08
N THR A 12 -5.45 12.10 4.86
CA THR A 12 -6.50 11.44 4.07
C THR A 12 -6.12 9.98 3.83
N VAL A 13 -7.06 9.07 4.03
CA VAL A 13 -6.91 7.65 3.71
C VAL A 13 -7.28 7.40 2.25
N ILE A 14 -6.38 6.83 1.47
CA ILE A 14 -6.63 6.39 0.09
C ILE A 14 -6.69 4.87 0.07
N ILE A 15 -7.82 4.30 -0.30
CA ILE A 15 -8.00 2.85 -0.47
C ILE A 15 -8.14 2.56 -1.97
N THR A 16 -7.25 1.76 -2.53
CA THR A 16 -7.36 1.30 -3.92
C THR A 16 -7.92 -0.11 -3.96
N THR A 17 -8.88 -0.34 -4.83
CA THR A 17 -9.50 -1.65 -5.03
C THR A 17 -9.76 -1.93 -6.51
N SER A 18 -9.78 -3.19 -6.89
CA SER A 18 -9.96 -3.68 -8.26
C SER A 18 -10.85 -4.93 -8.27
N PRO A 19 -11.27 -5.44 -9.43
CA PRO A 19 -12.00 -6.71 -9.50
C PRO A 19 -11.27 -7.84 -8.78
N THR A 20 -12.01 -8.59 -7.95
CA THR A 20 -11.53 -9.76 -7.20
C THR A 20 -12.42 -10.97 -7.48
N PRO A 21 -11.91 -12.21 -7.32
CA PRO A 21 -12.73 -13.41 -7.47
C PRO A 21 -13.89 -13.49 -6.47
N SER A 22 -13.77 -12.86 -5.31
CA SER A 22 -14.81 -12.84 -4.27
C SER A 22 -15.93 -11.82 -4.52
N ALA A 23 -15.81 -10.94 -5.52
CA ALA A 23 -16.87 -9.99 -5.83
C ALA A 23 -18.22 -10.73 -6.01
N PRO A 24 -19.32 -10.21 -5.48
CA PRO A 24 -19.57 -8.91 -4.91
C PRO A 24 -19.30 -8.78 -3.38
N SER A 25 -18.63 -9.76 -2.74
CA SER A 25 -18.31 -9.73 -1.32
C SER A 25 -17.35 -8.58 -0.96
N THR A 26 -17.58 -7.92 0.17
CA THR A 26 -16.75 -6.84 0.70
C THR A 26 -15.73 -7.32 1.75
N GLU A 27 -15.57 -8.63 1.93
CA GLU A 27 -14.72 -9.20 3.00
C GLU A 27 -13.29 -8.63 3.05
N LEU A 28 -12.66 -8.41 1.88
CA LEU A 28 -11.32 -7.80 1.86
C LEU A 28 -11.33 -6.41 2.47
N ILE A 29 -12.25 -5.53 2.03
CA ILE A 29 -12.37 -4.18 2.56
C ILE A 29 -12.77 -4.20 4.04
N SER A 30 -13.72 -5.06 4.43
CA SER A 30 -14.10 -5.23 5.84
C SER A 30 -12.90 -5.64 6.69
N THR A 31 -12.09 -6.60 6.24
CA THR A 31 -10.88 -7.03 6.95
C THR A 31 -9.88 -5.88 7.13
N ILE A 32 -9.73 -5.01 6.13
CA ILE A 32 -8.87 -3.83 6.23
C ILE A 32 -9.45 -2.84 7.25
N LEU A 33 -10.73 -2.51 7.16
CA LEU A 33 -11.38 -1.59 8.10
C LEU A 33 -11.34 -2.12 9.54
N ASP A 34 -11.54 -3.42 9.74
CA ASP A 34 -11.39 -4.07 11.04
C ASP A 34 -9.95 -3.96 11.56
N SER A 35 -8.96 -4.05 10.67
CA SER A 35 -7.55 -3.85 11.05
C SER A 35 -7.26 -2.40 11.44
N PHE A 36 -7.92 -1.42 10.80
CA PHE A 36 -7.84 -0.01 11.20
C PHE A 36 -8.44 0.20 12.58
N HIS A 37 -9.65 -0.32 12.84
CA HIS A 37 -10.28 -0.21 14.16
C HIS A 37 -9.42 -0.79 15.27
N ARG A 38 -8.76 -1.91 14.99
CA ARG A 38 -7.99 -2.64 15.98
C ARG A 38 -6.62 -2.03 16.26
N HIS A 39 -5.93 -1.55 15.23
CA HIS A 39 -4.51 -1.21 15.29
C HIS A 39 -4.18 0.27 15.04
N CYS A 40 -5.10 1.05 14.47
CA CYS A 40 -4.90 2.46 14.14
C CYS A 40 -6.25 3.19 13.98
N PRO A 41 -7.06 3.28 15.06
CA PRO A 41 -8.43 3.79 15.02
C PRO A 41 -8.52 5.24 14.52
N GLU A 42 -7.44 6.01 14.54
CA GLU A 42 -7.40 7.36 13.98
C GLU A 42 -7.70 7.38 12.48
N LEU A 43 -7.32 6.33 11.72
CA LEU A 43 -7.58 6.25 10.29
C LEU A 43 -9.09 6.19 9.98
N THR A 44 -9.90 5.63 10.87
CA THR A 44 -11.36 5.57 10.67
C THR A 44 -12.06 6.91 10.85
N LYS A 45 -11.34 7.90 11.40
CA LYS A 45 -11.84 9.27 11.61
C LYS A 45 -11.36 10.25 10.52
N CYS A 46 -10.41 9.85 9.68
CA CYS A 46 -9.89 10.66 8.59
C CYS A 46 -10.88 10.73 7.41
N ASN A 47 -10.67 11.67 6.50
CA ASN A 47 -11.34 11.63 5.21
C ASN A 47 -10.84 10.41 4.42
N VAL A 48 -11.74 9.78 3.66
CA VAL A 48 -11.42 8.58 2.88
C VAL A 48 -11.68 8.80 1.39
N ILE A 49 -10.76 8.33 0.56
CA ILE A 49 -10.90 8.27 -0.90
C ILE A 49 -10.80 6.80 -1.30
N VAL A 50 -11.85 6.24 -1.87
CA VAL A 50 -11.84 4.88 -2.42
C VAL A 50 -11.75 4.95 -3.94
N VAL A 51 -10.70 4.33 -4.49
CA VAL A 51 -10.50 4.27 -5.95
C VAL A 51 -10.84 2.88 -6.44
N PHE A 52 -11.87 2.78 -7.26
CA PHE A 52 -12.25 1.56 -7.97
C PHE A 52 -11.51 1.50 -9.30
N ASP A 53 -10.49 0.67 -9.38
CA ASP A 53 -9.79 0.39 -10.64
C ASP A 53 -10.70 -0.45 -11.55
N GLY A 54 -10.88 -0.02 -12.78
CA GLY A 54 -11.73 -0.69 -13.75
C GLY A 54 -11.07 -1.89 -14.40
N PHE A 55 -11.70 -2.36 -15.47
CA PHE A 55 -11.16 -3.41 -16.33
C PHE A 55 -11.22 -2.97 -17.81
N ASP A 56 -10.44 -3.65 -18.67
CA ASP A 56 -10.34 -3.27 -20.08
C ASP A 56 -11.20 -4.14 -21.02
N GLN A 57 -11.33 -5.43 -20.68
CA GLN A 57 -11.96 -6.38 -21.59
C GLN A 57 -12.83 -7.38 -20.83
N ILE A 58 -13.95 -7.76 -21.46
CA ILE A 58 -14.78 -8.87 -21.03
C ILE A 58 -14.46 -10.06 -21.94
N VAL A 59 -14.00 -11.17 -21.35
CA VAL A 59 -13.50 -12.35 -22.05
C VAL A 59 -14.03 -13.63 -21.41
N PRO A 60 -14.06 -14.77 -22.12
CA PRO A 60 -14.52 -16.04 -21.53
C PRO A 60 -13.66 -16.52 -20.36
N THR A 61 -12.34 -16.31 -20.43
CA THR A 61 -11.38 -16.68 -19.36
C THR A 61 -10.63 -15.45 -18.89
N ALA A 62 -10.88 -15.04 -17.63
CA ALA A 62 -10.35 -13.81 -17.07
C ALA A 62 -8.86 -13.91 -16.73
N ARG A 63 -8.16 -12.79 -16.95
CA ARG A 63 -6.81 -12.51 -16.43
C ARG A 63 -6.84 -11.16 -15.71
N LEU A 64 -7.22 -11.16 -14.43
CA LEU A 64 -7.40 -9.92 -13.65
C LEU A 64 -6.18 -9.01 -13.68
N LYS A 65 -4.96 -9.59 -13.63
CA LYS A 65 -3.69 -8.85 -13.76
C LYS A 65 -3.58 -8.07 -15.08
N LYS A 66 -4.27 -8.52 -16.13
CA LYS A 66 -4.29 -7.87 -17.46
C LYS A 66 -5.52 -6.97 -17.68
N GLY A 67 -6.34 -6.76 -16.64
CA GLY A 67 -7.58 -6.00 -16.77
C GLY A 67 -8.66 -6.75 -17.56
N GLN A 68 -8.63 -8.07 -17.54
CA GLN A 68 -9.61 -8.93 -18.21
C GLN A 68 -10.53 -9.57 -17.16
N VAL A 69 -11.84 -9.51 -17.40
CA VAL A 69 -12.88 -10.11 -16.54
C VAL A 69 -13.83 -10.95 -17.37
N THR A 70 -14.51 -11.92 -16.74
CA THR A 70 -15.63 -12.61 -17.38
C THR A 70 -16.90 -11.75 -17.33
N PRO A 71 -17.96 -12.05 -18.11
CA PRO A 71 -19.26 -11.37 -18.01
C PRO A 71 -19.82 -11.38 -16.59
N GLN A 72 -19.71 -12.52 -15.90
CA GLN A 72 -20.15 -12.68 -14.51
C GLN A 72 -19.34 -11.81 -13.55
N GLN A 73 -18.01 -11.74 -13.72
CA GLN A 73 -17.16 -10.87 -12.91
C GLN A 73 -17.42 -9.39 -13.16
N ALA A 74 -17.76 -8.97 -14.39
CA ALA A 74 -18.11 -7.59 -14.70
C ALA A 74 -19.39 -7.18 -13.95
N THR A 75 -20.42 -8.03 -13.97
CA THR A 75 -21.67 -7.81 -13.21
C THR A 75 -21.41 -7.80 -11.71
N ALA A 76 -20.66 -8.78 -11.21
CA ALA A 76 -20.30 -8.88 -9.80
C ALA A 76 -19.51 -7.65 -9.32
N PHE A 77 -18.59 -7.12 -10.15
CA PHE A 77 -17.84 -5.91 -9.81
C PHE A 77 -18.72 -4.66 -9.72
N THR A 78 -19.76 -4.55 -10.53
CA THR A 78 -20.74 -3.45 -10.41
C THR A 78 -21.44 -3.52 -9.06
N ALA A 79 -21.91 -4.69 -8.65
CA ALA A 79 -22.51 -4.90 -7.32
C ALA A 79 -21.48 -4.67 -6.20
N TYR A 80 -20.24 -5.12 -6.37
CA TYR A 80 -19.13 -4.89 -5.43
C TYR A 80 -18.90 -3.40 -5.16
N LYS A 81 -18.83 -2.58 -6.20
CA LYS A 81 -18.66 -1.13 -6.05
C LYS A 81 -19.76 -0.52 -5.18
N LYS A 82 -21.01 -0.91 -5.41
CA LYS A 82 -22.15 -0.45 -4.60
C LYS A 82 -21.97 -0.90 -3.14
N ASN A 83 -21.71 -2.19 -2.91
CA ASN A 83 -21.56 -2.76 -1.57
C ASN A 83 -20.41 -2.10 -0.79
N VAL A 84 -19.27 -1.81 -1.47
CA VAL A 84 -18.15 -1.09 -0.84
C VAL A 84 -18.51 0.34 -0.51
N LYS A 85 -19.23 1.06 -1.38
CA LYS A 85 -19.71 2.40 -1.06
C LYS A 85 -20.61 2.40 0.17
N ASP A 86 -21.57 1.48 0.23
CA ASP A 86 -22.48 1.34 1.38
C ASP A 86 -21.71 1.02 2.66
N LEU A 87 -20.69 0.15 2.59
CA LEU A 87 -19.82 -0.19 3.73
C LEU A 87 -19.03 1.03 4.21
N ILE A 88 -18.41 1.77 3.30
CA ILE A 88 -17.62 2.98 3.64
C ILE A 88 -18.52 4.07 4.23
N LEU A 89 -19.70 4.29 3.68
CA LEU A 89 -20.63 5.26 4.25
C LEU A 89 -21.07 4.89 5.66
N LYS A 90 -21.41 3.63 5.90
CA LYS A 90 -21.70 3.13 7.26
C LYS A 90 -20.56 3.34 8.24
N GLN A 91 -19.32 3.26 7.76
CA GLN A 91 -18.14 3.41 8.58
C GLN A 91 -17.78 4.87 8.90
N TYR A 92 -18.01 5.78 7.96
CA TYR A 92 -17.52 7.16 8.02
C TYR A 92 -18.62 8.20 8.25
N HIS A 93 -19.91 7.82 8.26
CA HIS A 93 -21.06 8.70 8.49
C HIS A 93 -21.99 8.14 9.55
N GLU A 94 -22.51 9.01 10.41
CA GLU A 94 -23.50 8.65 11.44
C GLU A 94 -24.84 8.30 10.82
N ASP A 95 -25.25 9.02 9.76
CA ASP A 95 -26.47 8.76 8.99
C ASP A 95 -26.11 8.42 7.53
N PRO A 96 -25.78 7.16 7.22
CA PRO A 96 -25.34 6.76 5.88
C PRO A 96 -26.44 6.75 4.83
N VAL A 97 -27.73 6.81 5.23
CA VAL A 97 -28.88 6.74 4.31
C VAL A 97 -29.14 8.09 3.65
N ASN A 98 -28.92 9.19 4.38
CA ASN A 98 -29.24 10.55 3.92
C ASN A 98 -28.01 11.31 3.38
N VAL A 99 -26.97 10.61 2.97
CA VAL A 99 -25.75 11.24 2.44
C VAL A 99 -25.98 11.76 1.04
N SER A 100 -25.80 13.06 0.86
CA SER A 100 -25.86 13.72 -0.46
C SER A 100 -24.46 13.80 -1.09
N PHE A 101 -24.42 13.71 -2.42
CA PHE A 101 -23.18 13.71 -3.19
C PHE A 101 -23.12 14.85 -4.20
N THR A 102 -21.90 15.36 -4.40
CA THR A 102 -21.52 16.06 -5.63
C THR A 102 -20.85 15.07 -6.57
N GLN A 103 -21.03 15.27 -7.88
CA GLN A 103 -20.42 14.41 -8.88
C GLN A 103 -19.74 15.24 -9.96
N LYS A 104 -18.56 14.81 -10.41
CA LYS A 104 -17.84 15.39 -11.53
C LYS A 104 -17.07 14.33 -12.29
N THR A 105 -16.77 14.60 -13.55
CA THR A 105 -15.88 13.79 -14.39
C THR A 105 -14.49 14.40 -14.44
N ALA A 106 -13.48 13.56 -14.64
CA ALA A 106 -12.10 13.96 -14.82
C ALA A 106 -11.38 12.94 -15.70
N ILE A 107 -10.16 13.27 -16.11
CA ILE A 107 -9.32 12.42 -16.94
C ILE A 107 -7.98 12.12 -16.24
N ALA A 108 -7.51 10.88 -16.39
CA ALA A 108 -6.18 10.46 -15.98
C ALA A 108 -5.30 10.28 -17.21
N GLU A 109 -4.61 11.35 -17.60
CA GLU A 109 -3.66 11.35 -18.70
C GLU A 109 -2.38 10.59 -18.30
N TYR A 110 -1.75 9.87 -19.25
CA TYR A 110 -0.53 9.09 -19.01
C TYR A 110 0.36 9.02 -20.25
N GLY A 111 1.62 8.66 -20.05
CA GLY A 111 2.59 8.50 -21.14
C GLY A 111 2.89 9.77 -21.91
N SER A 112 3.33 9.62 -23.16
CA SER A 112 3.77 10.75 -23.97
C SER A 112 2.66 11.77 -24.24
N PRO A 113 2.91 13.08 -24.08
CA PRO A 113 1.95 14.13 -24.43
C PRO A 113 1.68 14.24 -25.95
N LYS A 114 2.48 13.57 -26.77
CA LYS A 114 2.24 13.48 -28.24
C LYS A 114 1.03 12.56 -28.57
N HIS A 115 0.51 11.84 -27.61
CA HIS A 115 -0.62 10.94 -27.78
C HIS A 115 -1.73 11.32 -26.78
N GLU A 116 -2.98 11.22 -27.20
CA GLU A 116 -4.16 11.44 -26.36
C GLU A 116 -4.44 10.25 -25.44
N ASN A 117 -3.40 9.82 -24.72
CA ASN A 117 -3.52 8.71 -23.77
C ASN A 117 -4.17 9.21 -22.48
N ALA A 118 -5.43 8.86 -22.28
CA ALA A 118 -6.19 9.20 -21.10
C ALA A 118 -7.22 8.11 -20.74
N VAL A 119 -7.65 8.11 -19.50
CA VAL A 119 -8.77 7.31 -19.00
C VAL A 119 -9.72 8.23 -18.28
N ASP A 120 -10.99 8.21 -18.66
CA ASP A 120 -12.05 8.95 -17.99
C ASP A 120 -12.38 8.30 -16.66
N TYR A 121 -12.71 9.12 -15.66
CA TYR A 121 -13.20 8.65 -14.39
C TYR A 121 -14.21 9.62 -13.78
N THR A 122 -15.08 9.08 -12.94
CA THR A 122 -16.06 9.83 -12.18
C THR A 122 -15.59 9.98 -10.74
N ILE A 123 -15.81 11.15 -10.17
CA ILE A 123 -15.58 11.46 -8.76
C ILE A 123 -16.94 11.75 -8.15
N SER A 124 -17.36 10.95 -7.18
CA SER A 124 -18.53 11.18 -6.34
C SER A 124 -18.05 11.49 -4.93
N GLN A 125 -18.35 12.66 -4.39
CA GLN A 125 -17.90 13.12 -3.08
C GLN A 125 -19.08 13.53 -2.22
N THR A 126 -19.11 13.10 -0.96
CA THR A 126 -20.10 13.56 0.02
C THR A 126 -19.95 15.07 0.26
N ILE A 127 -21.05 15.76 0.57
CA ILE A 127 -21.05 17.23 0.74
C ILE A 127 -20.09 17.65 1.85
N ASP A 128 -20.00 16.89 2.94
CA ASP A 128 -19.07 17.10 4.05
C ASP A 128 -17.62 16.69 3.72
N GLN A 129 -17.39 16.14 2.52
CA GLN A 129 -16.08 15.72 1.99
C GLN A 129 -15.42 14.56 2.76
N ARG A 130 -16.14 13.89 3.64
CA ARG A 130 -15.59 12.76 4.40
C ARG A 130 -15.33 11.52 3.56
N ALA A 131 -16.18 11.24 2.57
CA ALA A 131 -15.99 10.13 1.66
C ALA A 131 -15.97 10.59 0.19
N THR A 132 -15.00 10.10 -0.56
CA THR A 132 -14.86 10.34 -2.00
C THR A 132 -14.70 9.00 -2.71
N PHE A 133 -15.44 8.78 -3.77
CA PHE A 133 -15.37 7.59 -4.60
C PHE A 133 -14.90 7.99 -6.00
N ILE A 134 -13.82 7.35 -6.46
CA ILE A 134 -13.26 7.52 -7.80
C ILE A 134 -13.52 6.22 -8.56
N GLU A 135 -14.24 6.31 -9.68
CA GLU A 135 -14.56 5.15 -10.53
C GLU A 135 -13.98 5.36 -11.92
N SER A 136 -13.01 4.56 -12.29
CA SER A 136 -12.44 4.61 -13.63
C SER A 136 -13.30 3.86 -14.64
N SER A 137 -13.39 4.38 -15.86
CA SER A 137 -14.08 3.74 -16.98
C SER A 137 -13.33 2.51 -17.51
N ARG A 138 -12.00 2.47 -17.30
CA ARG A 138 -11.09 1.41 -17.73
C ARG A 138 -10.05 1.14 -16.64
N ARG A 139 -9.25 0.11 -16.80
CA ARG A 139 -8.16 -0.19 -15.87
C ARG A 139 -7.17 0.98 -15.76
N PHE A 140 -6.98 1.49 -14.56
CA PHE A 140 -5.95 2.48 -14.21
C PHE A 140 -4.59 1.82 -13.97
N GLY A 141 -4.59 0.78 -13.16
CA GLY A 141 -3.45 0.30 -12.41
C GLY A 141 -3.18 1.15 -11.17
N PHE A 142 -2.39 0.61 -10.26
CA PHE A 142 -2.15 1.21 -8.94
C PHE A 142 -1.61 2.64 -9.03
N GLY A 143 -0.62 2.89 -9.91
CA GLY A 143 0.01 4.20 -10.02
C GLY A 143 -0.96 5.32 -10.41
N LEU A 144 -1.80 5.12 -11.44
CA LEU A 144 -2.80 6.12 -11.84
C LEU A 144 -3.93 6.24 -10.83
N ALA A 145 -4.31 5.15 -10.17
CA ALA A 145 -5.33 5.18 -9.10
C ALA A 145 -4.88 6.09 -7.95
N VAL A 146 -3.66 5.90 -7.45
CA VAL A 146 -3.09 6.76 -6.39
C VAL A 146 -2.95 8.20 -6.86
N ARG A 147 -2.41 8.45 -8.08
CA ARG A 147 -2.29 9.82 -8.62
C ARG A 147 -3.62 10.53 -8.72
N SER A 148 -4.68 9.84 -9.15
CA SER A 148 -6.01 10.43 -9.27
C SER A 148 -6.60 10.79 -7.90
N ALA A 149 -6.35 9.98 -6.88
CA ALA A 149 -6.72 10.29 -5.49
C ALA A 149 -5.93 11.47 -4.94
N LEU A 150 -4.62 11.53 -5.15
CA LEU A 150 -3.78 12.65 -4.71
C LEU A 150 -4.24 14.00 -5.28
N ARG A 151 -4.75 14.03 -6.51
CA ARG A 151 -5.25 15.27 -7.16
C ARG A 151 -6.50 15.86 -6.49
N VAL A 152 -7.24 15.06 -5.74
CA VAL A 152 -8.42 15.51 -4.99
C VAL A 152 -8.20 15.58 -3.48
N THR A 153 -7.04 15.13 -3.02
CA THR A 153 -6.63 15.20 -1.61
C THR A 153 -6.38 16.66 -1.20
N LYS A 154 -6.89 17.04 -0.01
CA LYS A 154 -6.75 18.41 0.54
C LYS A 154 -5.81 18.47 1.75
N THR A 155 -5.46 17.33 2.33
CA THR A 155 -4.55 17.23 3.48
C THR A 155 -3.10 17.18 3.03
N SER A 156 -2.18 17.51 3.94
CA SER A 156 -0.74 17.49 3.65
C SER A 156 -0.15 16.09 3.54
N HIS A 157 -0.80 15.10 4.16
CA HIS A 157 -0.34 13.71 4.17
C HIS A 157 -1.44 12.77 3.71
N VAL A 158 -1.03 11.61 3.22
CA VAL A 158 -1.90 10.50 2.85
C VAL A 158 -1.45 9.20 3.49
N TRP A 159 -2.43 8.38 3.88
CA TRP A 159 -2.27 6.95 4.09
C TRP A 159 -2.72 6.25 2.81
N VAL A 160 -1.82 5.51 2.15
CA VAL A 160 -2.15 4.74 0.95
C VAL A 160 -2.30 3.27 1.32
N GLN A 161 -3.44 2.69 0.95
CA GLN A 161 -3.86 1.34 1.30
C GLN A 161 -4.33 0.58 0.06
N GLN A 162 -3.79 -0.60 -0.20
CA GLN A 162 -4.40 -1.55 -1.13
C GLN A 162 -5.44 -2.41 -0.40
N HIS A 163 -6.46 -2.87 -1.13
CA HIS A 163 -7.57 -3.66 -0.56
C HIS A 163 -7.17 -5.00 0.04
N ASP A 164 -5.95 -5.44 -0.14
CA ASP A 164 -5.48 -6.78 0.24
C ASP A 164 -4.27 -6.78 1.19
N TRP A 165 -4.05 -5.67 1.91
CA TRP A 165 -3.07 -5.58 2.98
C TRP A 165 -3.74 -5.25 4.31
N ALA A 166 -3.71 -6.15 5.28
CA ALA A 166 -4.21 -5.89 6.64
C ALA A 166 -3.08 -5.46 7.57
N ILE A 167 -3.37 -4.53 8.47
CA ILE A 167 -2.48 -4.12 9.55
C ILE A 167 -2.54 -5.17 10.65
N THR A 168 -1.41 -5.52 11.23
CA THR A 168 -1.30 -6.60 12.24
C THR A 168 -0.62 -6.18 13.54
N ALA A 169 -0.18 -4.91 13.64
CA ALA A 169 0.43 -4.35 14.84
C ALA A 169 -0.06 -2.91 15.06
N ASP A 170 -0.11 -2.48 16.31
CA ASP A 170 -0.55 -1.14 16.67
C ASP A 170 0.39 -0.07 16.10
N LEU A 171 -0.22 0.98 15.54
CA LEU A 171 0.48 2.06 14.86
C LEU A 171 0.19 3.39 15.55
N PRO A 172 1.19 4.08 16.09
CA PRO A 172 1.03 5.40 16.70
C PRO A 172 0.95 6.49 15.61
N ILE A 173 -0.17 6.55 14.88
CA ILE A 173 -0.37 7.42 13.71
C ILE A 173 -0.14 8.90 14.04
N GLN A 174 -0.71 9.40 15.16
CA GLN A 174 -0.59 10.80 15.51
C GLN A 174 0.87 11.22 15.85
N PRO A 175 1.61 10.50 16.71
CA PRO A 175 3.05 10.77 16.91
C PRO A 175 3.87 10.65 15.63
N LEU A 176 3.60 9.65 14.78
CA LEU A 176 4.30 9.45 13.52
C LEU A 176 4.09 10.63 12.55
N LEU A 177 2.85 11.10 12.38
CA LEU A 177 2.54 12.29 11.58
C LEU A 177 3.29 13.54 12.08
N GLN A 178 3.35 13.74 13.39
CA GLN A 178 4.07 14.87 13.97
C GLN A 178 5.57 14.80 13.72
N ILE A 179 6.15 13.62 13.83
CA ILE A 179 7.56 13.39 13.48
C ILE A 179 7.80 13.70 12.01
N MET A 180 6.93 13.26 11.11
CA MET A 180 7.02 13.58 9.69
C MET A 180 6.96 15.11 9.46
N GLN A 181 6.03 15.82 10.11
CA GLN A 181 5.93 17.28 9.99
C GLN A 181 7.18 18.01 10.50
N ILE A 182 7.72 17.59 11.65
CA ILE A 182 8.92 18.19 12.25
C ILE A 182 10.14 17.98 11.35
N HIS A 183 10.28 16.78 10.78
CA HIS A 183 11.44 16.39 9.99
C HIS A 183 11.22 16.50 8.47
N GLU A 184 10.11 17.06 7.98
CA GLU A 184 9.86 17.14 6.54
C GLU A 184 10.96 17.90 5.78
N SER A 185 11.50 18.96 6.40
CA SER A 185 12.55 19.81 5.83
C SER A 185 13.91 19.63 6.51
N ASP A 186 14.08 18.59 7.31
CA ASP A 186 15.36 18.30 7.95
C ASP A 186 16.43 17.99 6.86
N PRO A 187 17.56 18.72 6.83
CA PRO A 187 18.57 18.54 5.79
C PRO A 187 19.33 17.21 5.90
N GLU A 188 19.40 16.62 7.11
CA GLU A 188 20.14 15.38 7.36
C GLU A 188 19.26 14.14 7.35
N ALA A 189 18.06 14.23 7.95
CA ALA A 189 17.15 13.10 8.11
C ALA A 189 15.70 13.48 7.75
N PRO A 190 15.41 13.89 6.50
CA PRO A 190 14.05 14.21 6.09
C PRO A 190 13.16 12.98 6.17
N ILE A 191 11.93 13.13 6.73
CA ILE A 191 10.97 12.03 6.85
C ILE A 191 9.73 12.39 6.04
N LYS A 192 9.62 11.83 4.81
CA LYS A 192 8.57 12.20 3.85
C LYS A 192 7.71 11.03 3.40
N TYR A 193 8.17 9.82 3.63
CA TYR A 193 7.50 8.58 3.32
C TYR A 193 7.86 7.53 4.38
N VAL A 194 6.87 6.87 4.98
CA VAL A 194 7.07 5.80 5.97
C VAL A 194 6.23 4.58 5.58
N CYS A 195 6.91 3.51 5.19
CA CYS A 195 6.31 2.22 4.89
C CYS A 195 6.24 1.36 6.15
N LEU A 196 5.38 0.36 6.15
CA LEU A 196 5.23 -0.60 7.23
C LEU A 196 5.93 -1.92 6.92
N ALA A 197 6.49 -2.58 7.94
CA ALA A 197 7.18 -3.84 7.79
C ALA A 197 6.24 -5.00 7.42
N ALA A 198 6.47 -5.61 6.26
CA ALA A 198 5.93 -6.89 5.84
C ALA A 198 6.98 -8.00 6.03
N VAL A 199 6.60 -9.27 5.89
CA VAL A 199 7.47 -10.44 6.17
C VAL A 199 8.87 -10.29 5.57
N ARG A 200 8.99 -9.90 4.29
CA ARG A 200 10.29 -9.74 3.62
C ARG A 200 11.08 -8.50 4.05
N MET A 201 10.51 -7.68 4.93
CA MET A 201 11.14 -6.45 5.43
C MET A 201 11.58 -6.57 6.89
N LEU A 202 11.35 -7.70 7.51
CA LEU A 202 11.91 -8.01 8.83
C LEU A 202 13.44 -8.07 8.71
N SER A 203 14.13 -7.55 9.71
CA SER A 203 15.61 -7.41 9.71
C SER A 203 16.17 -6.57 8.53
N TYR A 204 15.37 -5.63 8.00
CA TYR A 204 15.72 -4.84 6.81
C TYR A 204 17.04 -4.08 6.97
N ALA A 205 17.27 -3.44 8.12
CA ALA A 205 18.45 -2.62 8.38
C ALA A 205 19.78 -3.43 8.33
N THR A 206 19.70 -4.75 8.51
CA THR A 206 20.85 -5.66 8.49
C THR A 206 20.87 -6.58 7.27
N SER A 207 19.96 -6.36 6.32
CA SER A 207 19.85 -7.19 5.11
C SER A 207 21.09 -7.08 4.22
N ALA A 208 21.37 -8.11 3.42
CA ALA A 208 22.48 -8.14 2.45
C ALA A 208 22.45 -6.91 1.53
N ILE A 209 21.25 -6.49 1.06
CA ILE A 209 21.10 -5.28 0.22
C ILE A 209 21.65 -4.03 0.91
N VAL A 210 21.44 -3.88 2.21
CA VAL A 210 21.94 -2.73 2.96
C VAL A 210 23.45 -2.86 3.21
N SER A 211 23.92 -4.04 3.60
CA SER A 211 25.32 -4.27 3.97
C SER A 211 26.29 -4.23 2.78
N GLU A 212 25.85 -4.64 1.59
CA GLU A 212 26.69 -4.67 0.38
C GLU A 212 27.06 -3.29 -0.18
N PHE A 213 26.19 -2.28 0.03
CA PHE A 213 26.39 -0.93 -0.52
C PHE A 213 26.82 0.04 0.57
N PRO A 214 28.05 0.61 0.51
CA PRO A 214 28.58 1.50 1.57
C PRO A 214 27.64 2.66 1.91
N ASN A 215 27.14 3.39 0.90
CA ASN A 215 26.21 4.51 1.11
C ASN A 215 24.93 4.11 1.86
N LEU A 216 24.38 2.92 1.57
CA LEU A 216 23.16 2.44 2.24
C LEU A 216 23.47 2.01 3.68
N ARG A 217 24.56 1.29 3.87
CA ARG A 217 25.01 0.86 5.19
C ARG A 217 25.28 2.06 6.10
N ASP A 218 26.06 3.03 5.62
CA ASP A 218 26.43 4.20 6.41
C ASP A 218 25.19 5.05 6.75
N THR A 219 24.24 5.21 5.81
CA THR A 219 22.95 5.86 6.07
C THR A 219 22.12 5.10 7.10
N SER A 220 22.06 3.75 7.03
CA SER A 220 21.35 2.94 8.03
C SER A 220 21.96 3.07 9.42
N LEU A 221 23.27 2.98 9.52
CA LEU A 221 23.98 3.10 10.81
C LEU A 221 23.78 4.48 11.44
N ALA A 222 23.80 5.55 10.64
CA ALA A 222 23.63 6.91 11.13
C ALA A 222 22.20 7.25 11.56
N LEU A 223 21.19 6.70 10.89
CA LEU A 223 19.82 7.19 11.00
C LEU A 223 18.81 6.21 11.61
N THR A 224 19.15 4.90 11.74
CA THR A 224 18.27 3.93 12.42
C THR A 224 18.21 4.24 13.91
N ARG A 225 17.06 4.70 14.39
CA ARG A 225 16.85 5.06 15.80
C ARG A 225 15.39 5.23 16.14
N ASP A 226 15.11 5.38 17.42
CA ASP A 226 13.82 5.83 17.94
C ASP A 226 13.72 7.36 17.79
N TYR A 227 12.60 7.79 17.20
CA TYR A 227 12.21 9.21 17.13
C TYR A 227 11.12 9.47 18.16
N GLU A 228 11.12 10.64 18.77
CA GLU A 228 10.09 11.06 19.72
C GLU A 228 9.43 12.36 19.25
N SER A 229 8.09 12.41 19.36
CA SER A 229 7.38 13.66 19.16
C SER A 229 7.33 14.46 20.45
N PRO A 230 7.69 15.77 20.45
CA PRO A 230 7.58 16.62 21.63
C PRO A 230 6.17 16.68 22.21
N SER A 231 5.15 16.42 21.40
CA SER A 231 3.75 16.42 21.83
C SER A 231 3.28 15.10 22.45
N HIS A 232 4.07 14.04 22.32
CA HIS A 232 3.79 12.71 22.86
C HIS A 232 5.08 12.15 23.48
N PRO A 233 5.55 12.77 24.60
CA PRO A 233 6.76 12.31 25.26
C PRO A 233 6.60 10.87 25.76
N GLY A 234 7.64 10.06 25.57
CA GLY A 234 7.66 8.65 25.93
C GLY A 234 7.10 7.70 24.86
N ILE A 235 6.46 8.21 23.78
CA ILE A 235 6.10 7.36 22.63
C ILE A 235 7.24 7.37 21.62
N LYS A 236 7.95 6.24 21.57
CA LYS A 236 9.06 6.02 20.63
C LYS A 236 8.56 5.52 19.29
N ILE A 237 9.04 6.12 18.22
CA ILE A 237 8.76 5.73 16.85
C ILE A 237 10.05 5.19 16.23
N PRO A 238 10.24 3.88 16.22
CA PRO A 238 11.43 3.26 15.64
C PRO A 238 11.36 3.35 14.12
N LEU A 239 12.35 4.03 13.53
CA LEU A 239 12.47 4.18 12.09
C LEU A 239 13.86 3.74 11.63
N THR A 240 13.90 3.07 10.48
CA THR A 240 15.13 2.81 9.73
C THR A 240 15.02 3.34 8.31
N PRO A 241 16.08 3.88 7.69
CA PRO A 241 16.06 4.22 6.28
C PRO A 241 15.67 3.03 5.41
N MET A 242 14.82 3.29 4.41
CA MET A 242 14.41 2.29 3.45
C MET A 242 14.94 2.68 2.05
N TYR A 243 15.35 1.70 1.25
CA TYR A 243 16.05 1.92 -0.02
C TYR A 243 15.22 1.47 -1.21
N PHE A 244 13.91 1.75 -1.11
CA PHE A 244 12.96 1.45 -2.16
C PHE A 244 11.69 2.29 -1.98
N TRP A 245 10.92 2.49 -3.04
CA TRP A 245 9.55 3.01 -2.94
C TRP A 245 8.59 1.84 -3.13
N HIS A 246 7.95 1.38 -2.06
CA HIS A 246 7.02 0.26 -2.11
C HIS A 246 5.58 0.71 -2.32
N ASP A 247 4.76 -0.18 -2.90
CA ASP A 247 3.32 -0.01 -3.04
C ASP A 247 2.53 -0.50 -1.80
N LYS A 248 3.21 -1.11 -0.84
CA LYS A 248 2.61 -1.55 0.44
C LYS A 248 2.01 -0.39 1.21
N PRO A 249 1.10 -0.63 2.19
CA PRO A 249 0.57 0.43 3.03
C PRO A 249 1.64 1.33 3.61
N HIS A 250 1.44 2.64 3.45
CA HIS A 250 2.42 3.65 3.84
C HIS A 250 1.78 5.00 4.13
N LEU A 251 2.48 5.80 4.90
CA LEU A 251 2.20 7.21 5.15
C LEU A 251 3.15 8.07 4.32
N ALA A 252 2.65 9.11 3.64
CA ALA A 252 3.50 9.95 2.81
C ALA A 252 3.03 11.42 2.77
N SER A 253 3.99 12.34 2.61
CA SER A 253 3.73 13.73 2.25
C SER A 253 3.16 13.80 0.82
N VAL A 254 2.02 14.47 0.64
CA VAL A 254 1.38 14.66 -0.66
C VAL A 254 2.29 15.42 -1.62
N ALA A 255 2.91 16.50 -1.14
CA ALA A 255 3.82 17.31 -1.94
C ALA A 255 5.00 16.47 -2.44
N HIS A 256 5.63 15.70 -1.55
CA HIS A 256 6.74 14.83 -1.90
C HIS A 256 6.32 13.73 -2.89
N TYR A 257 5.14 13.14 -2.70
CA TYR A 257 4.59 12.13 -3.60
C TYR A 257 4.40 12.68 -5.01
N LEU A 258 3.78 13.86 -5.13
CA LEU A 258 3.57 14.51 -6.44
C LEU A 258 4.91 14.91 -7.09
N GLU A 259 5.85 15.45 -6.31
CA GLU A 259 7.16 15.88 -6.82
C GLU A 259 8.05 14.70 -7.26
N ARG A 260 8.07 13.60 -6.52
CA ARG A 260 9.03 12.50 -6.77
C ARG A 260 8.47 11.38 -7.62
N VAL A 261 7.21 11.01 -7.39
CA VAL A 261 6.58 9.88 -8.08
C VAL A 261 5.83 10.34 -9.32
N PHE A 262 5.12 11.47 -9.24
CA PHE A 262 4.28 11.96 -10.33
C PHE A 262 4.64 13.36 -10.82
N PRO A 263 5.93 13.69 -11.06
CA PRO A 263 6.33 15.03 -11.50
C PRO A 263 5.73 15.41 -12.86
N THR A 264 5.45 14.42 -13.70
CA THR A 264 4.83 14.59 -15.01
C THR A 264 3.94 13.39 -15.36
N ARG A 265 3.12 13.53 -16.41
CA ARG A 265 2.32 12.41 -16.94
C ARG A 265 3.18 11.25 -17.50
N LEU A 266 4.45 11.48 -17.81
CA LEU A 266 5.39 10.46 -18.29
C LEU A 266 5.87 9.50 -17.19
N ALA A 267 5.74 9.90 -15.93
CA ALA A 267 6.27 9.12 -14.80
C ALA A 267 5.60 7.76 -14.67
N MET A 268 4.35 7.63 -15.13
CA MET A 268 3.56 6.42 -14.95
C MET A 268 2.75 6.11 -16.20
N LEU A 269 2.75 4.86 -16.61
CA LEU A 269 1.86 4.36 -17.64
C LEU A 269 0.61 3.72 -17.02
N ARG A 270 -0.39 3.49 -17.84
CA ARG A 270 -1.59 2.77 -17.45
C ARG A 270 -1.26 1.32 -17.11
N GLY A 271 -1.71 0.87 -15.97
CA GLY A 271 -1.48 -0.48 -15.48
C GLY A 271 -0.17 -0.68 -14.71
N ASP A 272 0.70 0.33 -14.63
CA ASP A 272 1.96 0.24 -13.90
C ASP A 272 1.74 0.27 -12.38
N PHE A 273 2.62 -0.44 -11.68
CA PHE A 273 2.86 -0.30 -10.25
C PHE A 273 3.96 0.73 -10.01
N ILE A 274 3.85 1.49 -8.92
CA ILE A 274 4.85 2.52 -8.58
C ILE A 274 6.19 1.86 -8.26
N GLU A 275 6.16 0.74 -7.52
CA GLU A 275 7.39 0.03 -7.16
C GLU A 275 8.18 -0.49 -8.36
N ASP A 276 7.51 -0.94 -9.43
CA ASP A 276 8.17 -1.48 -10.63
C ASP A 276 8.96 -0.42 -11.41
N LYS A 277 8.49 0.82 -11.39
CA LYS A 277 9.10 1.94 -12.14
C LYS A 277 9.92 2.85 -11.22
N ILE A 278 9.23 3.44 -10.25
CA ILE A 278 9.80 4.45 -9.37
C ILE A 278 10.68 3.80 -8.31
N GLY A 279 10.27 2.65 -7.75
CA GLY A 279 11.03 1.93 -6.74
C GLY A 279 12.42 1.53 -7.24
N GLN A 280 12.54 1.01 -8.46
CA GLN A 280 13.83 0.65 -9.05
C GLN A 280 14.72 1.88 -9.28
N ARG A 281 14.16 2.99 -9.80
CA ARG A 281 14.89 4.25 -9.95
C ARG A 281 15.35 4.81 -8.61
N ALA A 282 14.47 4.77 -7.61
CA ALA A 282 14.80 5.21 -6.25
C ALA A 282 15.97 4.42 -5.68
N ARG A 283 15.92 3.09 -5.77
CA ARG A 283 17.00 2.21 -5.31
C ARG A 283 18.34 2.55 -5.98
N ALA A 284 18.38 2.68 -7.30
CA ALA A 284 19.60 3.02 -8.01
C ALA A 284 20.20 4.34 -7.49
N GLN A 285 19.39 5.40 -7.41
CA GLN A 285 19.86 6.69 -6.89
C GLN A 285 20.30 6.63 -5.41
N MET A 286 19.63 5.83 -4.57
CA MET A 286 20.01 5.70 -3.17
C MET A 286 21.37 4.98 -3.00
N LYS A 287 21.66 3.98 -3.85
CA LYS A 287 22.99 3.35 -3.90
C LYS A 287 24.10 4.36 -4.23
N ASP A 288 23.79 5.37 -5.05
CA ASP A 288 24.67 6.47 -5.40
C ASP A 288 24.72 7.58 -4.33
N GLY A 289 24.13 7.38 -3.15
CA GLY A 289 24.16 8.35 -2.04
C GLY A 289 23.02 9.38 -2.04
N PHE A 290 22.04 9.29 -2.95
CA PHE A 290 20.93 10.25 -3.04
C PHE A 290 19.70 9.85 -2.21
N TRP A 291 19.88 9.13 -1.10
CA TRP A 291 18.76 8.70 -0.25
C TRP A 291 17.91 9.85 0.27
N LYS A 292 18.51 10.96 0.69
CA LYS A 292 17.82 12.16 1.20
C LYS A 292 16.80 12.72 0.18
N LYS A 293 17.05 12.55 -1.12
CA LYS A 293 16.14 12.97 -2.18
C LYS A 293 14.82 12.19 -2.14
N TRP A 294 14.86 10.94 -1.72
CA TRP A 294 13.69 10.05 -1.63
C TRP A 294 13.07 10.05 -0.24
N ALA A 295 13.88 10.20 0.79
CA ALA A 295 13.47 10.33 2.19
C ALA A 295 12.47 9.23 2.62
N THR A 296 12.78 7.99 2.20
CA THR A 296 11.94 6.82 2.46
C THR A 296 12.40 6.10 3.72
N TRP A 297 11.42 5.76 4.57
CA TRP A 297 11.63 5.12 5.86
C TRP A 297 10.76 3.88 6.00
N LEU A 298 11.21 2.98 6.86
CA LEU A 298 10.46 1.83 7.33
C LEU A 298 10.15 2.03 8.81
N TYR A 299 8.88 1.91 9.19
CA TYR A 299 8.50 1.74 10.59
C TYR A 299 8.99 0.36 11.04
N TYR A 300 9.88 0.36 12.08
CA TYR A 300 10.77 -0.77 12.36
C TYR A 300 10.73 -1.19 13.84
N PRO A 301 9.53 -1.50 14.40
CA PRO A 301 9.37 -1.85 15.81
C PRO A 301 10.15 -3.13 16.15
N ASP A 302 10.64 -3.19 17.39
CA ASP A 302 11.43 -4.30 17.94
C ASP A 302 12.64 -4.68 17.07
N ASN A 303 13.29 -3.68 16.48
CA ASN A 303 14.39 -3.87 15.53
C ASN A 303 14.03 -4.82 14.37
N GLY A 304 12.81 -4.64 13.83
CA GLY A 304 12.32 -5.39 12.70
C GLY A 304 11.79 -6.79 13.00
N LYS A 305 11.53 -7.11 14.27
CA LYS A 305 10.91 -8.39 14.64
C LYS A 305 9.40 -8.37 14.59
N THR A 306 8.78 -7.19 14.66
CA THR A 306 7.32 -7.04 14.63
C THR A 306 6.81 -6.95 13.21
N LEU A 307 5.91 -7.88 12.85
CA LEU A 307 5.20 -7.87 11.57
C LEU A 307 4.05 -6.86 11.64
N CYS A 308 4.10 -5.81 10.80
CA CYS A 308 3.07 -4.78 10.76
C CYS A 308 2.01 -5.01 9.68
N LEU A 309 2.32 -5.80 8.65
CA LEU A 309 1.45 -6.01 7.50
C LEU A 309 1.31 -7.48 7.12
N ARG A 310 0.09 -7.90 6.81
CA ARG A 310 -0.24 -9.21 6.24
C ARG A 310 -0.90 -9.04 4.88
N HIS A 311 -0.35 -9.67 3.84
CA HIS A 311 -0.92 -9.71 2.51
C HIS A 311 -2.03 -10.75 2.43
N LEU A 312 -3.22 -10.35 1.97
CA LEU A 312 -4.41 -11.19 1.87
C LEU A 312 -4.56 -11.85 0.48
N LYS A 313 -3.68 -11.51 -0.47
CA LYS A 313 -3.67 -12.05 -1.84
C LYS A 313 -4.99 -11.81 -2.59
N GLY A 314 -5.40 -10.54 -2.70
CA GLY A 314 -6.70 -10.12 -3.26
C GLY A 314 -7.05 -10.71 -4.62
N ARG A 315 -6.06 -10.89 -5.51
CA ARG A 315 -6.28 -11.48 -6.85
C ARG A 315 -6.71 -12.94 -6.84
N THR A 316 -6.41 -13.66 -5.76
CA THR A 316 -6.78 -15.08 -5.57
C THR A 316 -7.72 -15.25 -4.39
N TRP A 317 -8.22 -14.15 -3.84
CA TRP A 317 -9.14 -14.18 -2.71
C TRP A 317 -10.54 -14.64 -3.13
N GLU A 318 -10.96 -15.76 -2.60
CA GLU A 318 -12.29 -16.35 -2.86
C GLU A 318 -13.21 -16.32 -1.64
N GLY A 319 -12.82 -15.59 -0.58
CA GLY A 319 -13.52 -15.50 0.68
C GLY A 319 -12.76 -16.17 1.83
N THR A 320 -13.07 -15.76 3.07
CA THR A 320 -12.36 -16.20 4.28
C THR A 320 -12.38 -17.71 4.47
N THR A 321 -13.53 -18.36 4.24
CA THR A 321 -13.68 -19.82 4.38
C THR A 321 -12.76 -20.57 3.44
N ARG A 322 -12.79 -20.23 2.12
CA ARG A 322 -11.93 -20.88 1.13
C ARG A 322 -10.44 -20.63 1.36
N GLN A 323 -10.09 -19.45 1.88
CA GLN A 323 -8.69 -19.17 2.25
C GLN A 323 -8.25 -20.01 3.45
N ALA A 324 -9.11 -20.23 4.43
CA ALA A 324 -8.85 -21.12 5.57
C ALA A 324 -8.65 -22.58 5.11
N ASP A 325 -9.51 -23.05 4.22
CA ASP A 325 -9.41 -24.40 3.64
C ASP A 325 -8.11 -24.60 2.86
N ARG A 326 -7.76 -23.61 2.02
CA ARG A 326 -6.47 -23.63 1.31
C ARG A 326 -5.27 -23.64 2.26
N ALA A 327 -5.30 -22.80 3.31
CA ALA A 327 -4.23 -22.76 4.29
C ALA A 327 -4.10 -24.07 5.05
N ALA A 328 -5.22 -24.74 5.38
CA ALA A 328 -5.23 -26.06 6.00
C ALA A 328 -4.66 -27.13 5.05
N MET A 329 -5.06 -27.11 3.78
CA MET A 329 -4.54 -28.01 2.75
C MET A 329 -3.02 -27.86 2.55
N TRP A 330 -2.53 -26.60 2.48
CA TRP A 330 -1.09 -26.34 2.35
C TRP A 330 -0.29 -26.75 3.58
N ARG A 331 -0.83 -26.53 4.79
CA ARG A 331 -0.21 -27.02 6.04
C ARG A 331 -0.06 -28.52 6.00
N LYS A 332 -1.14 -29.25 5.69
CA LYS A 332 -1.12 -30.71 5.58
C LYS A 332 -0.13 -31.21 4.50
N LYS A 333 -0.05 -30.50 3.36
CA LYS A 333 0.92 -30.82 2.31
C LYS A 333 2.36 -30.61 2.79
N ASN A 334 2.65 -29.48 3.43
CA ASN A 334 3.98 -29.17 3.96
C ASN A 334 4.39 -30.10 5.10
N GLU A 335 3.46 -30.50 5.97
CA GLU A 335 3.69 -31.50 7.00
C GLU A 335 4.05 -32.86 6.40
N ASN A 336 3.36 -33.26 5.32
CA ASN A 336 3.65 -34.49 4.60
C ASN A 336 5.00 -34.42 3.85
N GLU A 337 5.35 -33.27 3.30
CA GLU A 337 6.64 -33.04 2.62
C GLU A 337 7.79 -32.92 3.63
N ALA A 338 7.61 -32.23 4.75
CA ALA A 338 8.56 -32.18 5.85
C ALA A 338 8.82 -33.59 6.46
N GLY A 339 7.76 -34.39 6.60
CA GLY A 339 7.89 -35.79 7.01
C GLY A 339 8.75 -36.61 6.03
N LYS A 340 8.66 -36.32 4.71
CA LYS A 340 9.54 -36.94 3.71
C LYS A 340 10.94 -36.36 3.66
N MET A 341 11.13 -35.06 3.99
CA MET A 341 12.43 -34.39 4.03
C MET A 341 13.28 -34.87 5.23
N ILE A 342 12.65 -35.15 6.38
CA ILE A 342 13.36 -35.72 7.54
C ILE A 342 13.97 -37.08 7.21
N GLU A 343 13.37 -37.83 6.29
CA GLU A 343 13.97 -39.08 5.76
C GLU A 343 15.14 -38.80 4.77
N THR A 344 15.22 -37.61 4.17
CA THR A 344 16.22 -37.26 3.14
C THR A 344 17.30 -36.28 3.62
N GLU A 345 17.05 -35.48 4.63
CA GLU A 345 18.00 -34.46 5.14
C GLU A 345 19.20 -35.03 5.89
N TYR A 346 19.11 -36.26 6.40
CA TYR A 346 20.29 -36.95 6.93
C TYR A 346 21.39 -37.20 5.88
N VAL A 347 21.13 -36.87 4.62
CA VAL A 347 22.06 -37.09 3.48
C VAL A 347 22.64 -35.79 2.91
N ARG A 348 22.17 -34.59 3.30
CA ARG A 348 22.55 -33.31 2.67
C ARG A 348 23.33 -32.30 3.53
N GLU A 349 23.77 -32.65 4.72
CA GLU A 349 24.60 -31.76 5.54
C GLU A 349 26.09 -31.64 5.09
N VAL A 350 26.42 -32.07 3.88
CA VAL A 350 27.84 -32.10 3.40
C VAL A 350 28.10 -31.17 2.21
N ASP A 351 27.15 -30.46 1.67
CA ASP A 351 27.46 -29.58 0.52
C ASP A 351 26.94 -28.15 0.71
N GLY A 352 27.86 -27.25 1.11
CA GLY A 352 27.63 -25.84 1.32
C GLY A 352 27.58 -25.07 0.00
N SER A 353 26.40 -24.87 -0.54
CA SER A 353 26.17 -23.82 -1.54
C SER A 353 24.96 -22.98 -1.15
N HIS A 354 25.23 -21.77 -0.64
CA HIS A 354 24.23 -20.73 -0.45
C HIS A 354 23.79 -20.18 -1.81
N ASP A 355 22.59 -20.50 -2.23
CA ASP A 355 21.95 -19.88 -3.39
C ASP A 355 21.29 -18.55 -2.97
N VAL A 356 21.90 -17.43 -3.39
CA VAL A 356 21.46 -16.07 -3.09
C VAL A 356 20.57 -15.58 -4.23
N SER A 357 19.34 -16.09 -4.31
CA SER A 357 18.28 -15.50 -5.16
C SER A 357 17.10 -14.96 -4.34
N LEU A 358 17.36 -13.91 -3.55
CA LEU A 358 16.40 -13.33 -2.59
C LEU A 358 15.43 -12.30 -3.20
N PHE A 359 15.41 -12.07 -4.52
CA PHE A 359 14.60 -11.03 -5.14
C PHE A 359 14.05 -11.38 -6.54
N SER A 360 13.63 -12.60 -6.77
CA SER A 360 12.80 -12.91 -7.94
C SER A 360 11.36 -13.13 -7.48
N ASP A 361 10.43 -12.47 -8.17
CA ASP A 361 8.98 -12.64 -8.04
C ASP A 361 8.55 -14.04 -8.49
N GLU A 362 8.85 -15.08 -7.71
CA GLU A 362 8.41 -16.47 -7.99
C GLU A 362 6.97 -16.76 -7.53
N GLU A 363 6.21 -15.80 -7.07
CA GLU A 363 4.80 -16.04 -6.69
C GLU A 363 3.81 -16.04 -7.87
N ASP A 364 4.24 -15.88 -9.13
CA ASP A 364 3.34 -15.78 -10.30
C ASP A 364 3.61 -16.81 -11.43
N ARG A 365 4.36 -17.89 -11.15
CA ARG A 365 4.49 -19.03 -12.08
C ARG A 365 3.65 -20.23 -11.62
N GLY A 366 2.35 -20.06 -11.78
CA GLY A 366 1.38 -21.13 -11.58
C GLY A 366 0.16 -20.86 -12.43
N SER A 367 0.23 -21.33 -13.71
CA SER A 367 -0.84 -21.48 -14.73
C SER A 367 -1.92 -20.41 -14.78
#